data_c33cdb0c2a4e2d779d6c7bb620cd0671
#
_entry.id   c33cdb0c2a4e2d779d6c7bb620cd0671
#
_cell.length_a   1.000
_cell.length_b   1.000
_cell.length_c   1.000
_cell.angle_alpha   90.00
_cell.angle_beta   90.00
_cell.angle_gamma   90.00
#
_symmetry.space_group_name_H-M   'P 1'
#
loop_
_entity.id
_entity.type
_entity.pdbx_description
1 polymer ?
#
loop_
_entity_poly.entity_id
_entity_poly.type
_entity_poly.pdbx_seq_one_letter_code
_entity_poly.pdbx_strand_id
1 'polypeptide(L)'
;MADREQIRNKLNERGIDYLLAQFVDIHGSAKVKMVPSSSLDDMIDDGAGFAGAAVWGVGQGPHSHDMLARIDLESSTPLPWLPNTARFAADLFVDGESYPFCPRTNLKRVL
;
A
#
# COMPACT_ATOMS: atom_id res chain seq x y z
N MET A 1 -2.74 9.55 -16.54
CA MET A 1 -3.05 9.17 -15.14
C MET A 1 -3.84 7.86 -15.14
N ALA A 2 -3.41 6.90 -14.33
CA ALA A 2 -4.10 5.62 -14.23
C ALA A 2 -5.40 5.79 -13.45
N ASP A 3 -6.52 5.29 -13.96
CA ASP A 3 -7.77 5.27 -13.23
C ASP A 3 -8.11 3.85 -12.76
N ARG A 4 -9.11 3.77 -11.90
CA ARG A 4 -9.54 2.51 -11.25
C ARG A 4 -9.92 1.43 -12.26
N GLU A 5 -10.68 1.80 -13.29
CA GLU A 5 -11.14 0.82 -14.29
C GLU A 5 -10.00 0.31 -15.17
N GLN A 6 -9.07 1.18 -15.53
CA GLN A 6 -7.88 0.77 -16.30
C GLN A 6 -7.05 -0.24 -15.51
N ILE A 7 -6.84 0.02 -14.22
CA ILE A 7 -6.10 -0.89 -13.35
C ILE A 7 -6.84 -2.22 -13.19
N ARG A 8 -8.15 -2.16 -12.95
CA ARG A 8 -8.97 -3.38 -12.83
C ARG A 8 -8.87 -4.25 -14.08
N ASN A 9 -8.98 -3.64 -15.25
CA ASN A 9 -8.88 -4.36 -16.52
C ASN A 9 -7.51 -5.00 -16.71
N LYS A 10 -6.44 -4.29 -16.39
CA LYS A 10 -5.08 -4.84 -16.45
C LYS A 10 -4.89 -6.04 -15.54
N LEU A 11 -5.39 -5.95 -14.31
CA LEU A 11 -5.31 -7.05 -13.35
C LEU A 11 -6.06 -8.27 -13.85
N ASN A 12 -7.27 -8.07 -14.40
CA ASN A 12 -8.06 -9.16 -14.95
C ASN A 12 -7.39 -9.82 -16.14
N GLU A 13 -6.83 -9.03 -17.05
CA GLU A 13 -6.13 -9.54 -18.23
C GLU A 13 -4.92 -10.40 -17.88
N ARG A 14 -4.24 -10.07 -16.79
CA ARG A 14 -3.05 -10.79 -16.35
C ARG A 14 -3.35 -11.94 -15.38
N GLY A 15 -4.61 -12.14 -15.02
CA GLY A 15 -5.00 -13.20 -14.09
C GLY A 15 -4.49 -12.94 -12.66
N ILE A 16 -4.49 -11.69 -12.24
CA ILE A 16 -4.03 -11.31 -10.90
C ILE A 16 -5.12 -11.64 -9.88
N ASP A 17 -4.77 -12.45 -8.89
CA ASP A 17 -5.65 -12.87 -7.80
C ASP A 17 -5.40 -12.11 -6.50
N TYR A 18 -4.17 -11.61 -6.30
CA TYR A 18 -3.75 -10.98 -5.05
C TYR A 18 -3.05 -9.65 -5.30
N LEU A 19 -3.28 -8.72 -4.37
CA LEU A 19 -2.65 -7.40 -4.37
C LEU A 19 -1.79 -7.23 -3.14
N LEU A 20 -0.62 -6.63 -3.31
CA LEU A 20 0.24 -6.25 -2.19
C LEU A 20 0.26 -4.73 -2.06
N ALA A 21 -0.05 -4.24 -0.86
CA ALA A 21 0.24 -2.86 -0.49
C ALA A 21 1.60 -2.86 0.18
N GLN A 22 2.59 -2.26 -0.47
CA GLN A 22 3.98 -2.28 -0.03
C GLN A 22 4.43 -0.91 0.45
N PHE A 23 5.04 -0.88 1.62
CA PHE A 23 5.67 0.31 2.17
C PHE A 23 7.00 -0.10 2.80
N VAL A 24 7.82 0.89 3.17
CA VAL A 24 9.12 0.61 3.77
C VAL A 24 9.18 1.19 5.18
N ASP A 25 9.95 0.52 6.05
CA ASP A 25 10.22 1.03 7.38
C ASP A 25 11.46 1.94 7.38
N ILE A 26 11.86 2.40 8.57
CA ILE A 26 13.00 3.31 8.71
C ILE A 26 14.33 2.67 8.28
N HIS A 27 14.40 1.34 8.27
CA HIS A 27 15.61 0.61 7.84
C HIS A 27 15.62 0.34 6.33
N GLY A 28 14.61 0.79 5.60
CA GLY A 28 14.48 0.49 4.18
C GLY A 28 13.95 -0.91 3.89
N SER A 29 13.44 -1.59 4.90
CA SER A 29 12.90 -2.94 4.76
C SER A 29 11.49 -2.88 4.19
N ALA A 30 11.22 -3.64 3.13
CA ALA A 30 9.90 -3.68 2.50
C ALA A 30 8.93 -4.48 3.37
N LYS A 31 7.78 -3.89 3.64
CA LYS A 31 6.66 -4.51 4.34
C LYS A 31 5.47 -4.57 3.41
N VAL A 32 4.69 -5.64 3.48
CA VAL A 32 3.52 -5.79 2.62
C VAL A 32 2.31 -6.24 3.40
N LYS A 33 1.14 -5.82 2.93
CA LYS A 33 -0.14 -6.37 3.31
C LYS A 33 -0.76 -6.97 2.06
N MET A 34 -1.10 -8.26 2.09
CA MET A 34 -1.72 -8.97 0.96
C MET A 34 -3.23 -8.98 1.11
N VAL A 35 -3.93 -8.66 0.04
CA VAL A 35 -5.39 -8.76 -0.02
C VAL A 35 -5.80 -9.42 -1.35
N PRO A 36 -7.00 -10.04 -1.43
CA PRO A 36 -7.50 -10.54 -2.71
C PRO A 36 -7.77 -9.39 -3.69
N SER A 37 -7.65 -9.68 -4.99
CA SER A 37 -7.88 -8.67 -6.03
C SER A 37 -9.31 -8.11 -6.01
N SER A 38 -10.28 -8.86 -5.48
CA SER A 38 -11.66 -8.38 -5.30
C SER A 38 -11.76 -7.21 -4.31
N SER A 39 -10.73 -6.97 -3.50
CA SER A 39 -10.68 -5.85 -2.54
C SER A 39 -10.04 -4.59 -3.12
N LEU A 40 -9.85 -4.51 -4.44
CA LEU A 40 -9.19 -3.36 -5.07
C LEU A 40 -9.86 -2.03 -4.68
N ASP A 41 -11.18 -1.96 -4.72
CA ASP A 41 -11.90 -0.74 -4.40
C ASP A 41 -11.66 -0.30 -2.95
N ASP A 42 -11.70 -1.23 -2.01
CA ASP A 42 -11.42 -0.92 -0.61
C ASP A 42 -9.98 -0.45 -0.41
N MET A 43 -9.05 -1.05 -1.14
CA MET A 43 -7.63 -0.65 -1.10
C MET A 43 -7.41 0.78 -1.61
N ILE A 44 -8.18 1.18 -2.61
CA ILE A 44 -8.11 2.53 -3.18
C ILE A 44 -8.76 3.54 -2.23
N ASP A 45 -9.95 3.22 -1.74
CA ASP A 45 -10.76 4.16 -0.96
C ASP A 45 -10.30 4.29 0.49
N ASP A 46 -10.00 3.16 1.13
CA ASP A 46 -9.65 3.12 2.56
C ASP A 46 -8.19 2.75 2.81
N GLY A 47 -7.65 1.86 2.01
CA GLY A 47 -6.33 1.28 2.22
C GLY A 47 -6.37 -0.02 3.00
N ALA A 48 -5.22 -0.67 3.13
CA ALA A 48 -5.06 -1.90 3.90
C ALA A 48 -4.65 -1.56 5.34
N GLY A 49 -5.44 -2.02 6.31
CA GLY A 49 -5.21 -1.71 7.73
C GLY A 49 -4.13 -2.59 8.37
N PHE A 50 -3.36 -1.99 9.27
CA PHE A 50 -2.38 -2.72 10.07
C PHE A 50 -2.07 -1.93 11.35
N ALA A 51 -1.43 -2.61 12.32
CA ALA A 51 -1.00 -1.97 13.56
C ALA A 51 0.35 -1.29 13.34
N GLY A 52 0.37 0.04 13.40
CA GLY A 52 1.60 0.81 13.20
C GLY A 52 2.69 0.52 14.23
N ALA A 53 2.29 0.09 15.44
CA ALA A 53 3.24 -0.29 16.49
C ALA A 53 4.16 -1.45 16.08
N ALA A 54 3.75 -2.26 15.11
CA ALA A 54 4.54 -3.38 14.60
C ALA A 54 5.60 -2.95 13.58
N VAL A 55 5.65 -1.67 13.20
CA VAL A 55 6.56 -1.15 12.16
C VAL A 55 7.59 -0.23 12.80
N TRP A 56 8.87 -0.49 12.52
CA TRP A 56 9.96 0.33 13.04
C TRP A 56 9.94 1.74 12.47
N GLY A 57 10.10 2.71 13.37
CA GLY A 57 10.35 4.10 12.98
C GLY A 57 9.12 4.93 12.65
N VAL A 58 7.90 4.39 12.81
CA VAL A 58 6.69 5.18 12.56
C VAL A 58 6.12 5.85 13.82
N GLY A 59 6.75 5.62 14.98
CA GLY A 59 6.43 6.38 16.20
C GLY A 59 5.10 6.05 16.87
N GLN A 60 4.51 4.87 16.58
CA GLN A 60 3.25 4.47 17.18
C GLN A 60 3.43 3.47 18.29
N GLY A 61 2.53 3.54 19.29
CA GLY A 61 2.46 2.60 20.40
C GLY A 61 1.26 1.70 20.32
N PRO A 62 1.10 0.76 21.30
CA PRO A 62 0.01 -0.22 21.27
C PRO A 62 -1.39 0.36 21.38
N HIS A 63 -1.51 1.61 21.83
CA HIS A 63 -2.79 2.30 21.99
C HIS A 63 -3.09 3.27 20.84
N SER A 64 -2.22 3.37 19.85
CA SER A 64 -2.44 4.22 18.68
C SER A 64 -3.53 3.63 17.79
N HIS A 65 -4.20 4.48 17.01
CA HIS A 65 -5.15 4.01 16.00
C HIS A 65 -4.41 3.23 14.91
N ASP A 66 -5.13 2.30 14.25
CA ASP A 66 -4.55 1.54 13.16
C ASP A 66 -4.12 2.46 12.01
N MET A 67 -3.04 2.07 11.35
CA MET A 67 -2.60 2.71 10.12
C MET A 67 -3.27 2.09 8.91
N LEU A 68 -3.46 2.91 7.87
CA LEU A 68 -3.95 2.46 6.58
C LEU A 68 -2.86 2.67 5.53
N ALA A 69 -2.57 1.63 4.77
CA ALA A 69 -1.65 1.72 3.63
C ALA A 69 -2.48 1.92 2.36
N ARG A 70 -2.51 3.15 1.85
CA ARG A 70 -3.22 3.50 0.62
C ARG A 70 -2.33 3.31 -0.58
N ILE A 71 -2.82 2.55 -1.56
CA ILE A 71 -2.05 2.23 -2.75
C ILE A 71 -2.00 3.41 -3.73
N ASP A 72 -0.86 3.52 -4.40
CA ASP A 72 -0.66 4.43 -5.52
C ASP A 72 -0.95 3.66 -6.80
N LEU A 73 -2.03 4.00 -7.50
CA LEU A 73 -2.47 3.26 -8.69
C LEU A 73 -1.43 3.26 -9.81
N GLU A 74 -0.62 4.29 -9.91
CA GLU A 74 0.40 4.39 -10.95
C GLU A 74 1.59 3.49 -10.70
N SER A 75 1.70 2.92 -9.50
CA SER A 75 2.81 2.04 -9.12
C SER A 75 2.55 0.57 -9.36
N SER A 76 1.44 0.20 -9.99
CA SER A 76 1.06 -1.19 -10.24
C SER A 76 2.16 -1.95 -10.97
N THR A 77 2.64 -3.03 -10.36
CA THR A 77 3.73 -3.85 -10.92
C THR A 77 3.44 -5.33 -10.69
N PRO A 78 3.23 -6.12 -11.77
CA PRO A 78 3.12 -7.57 -11.64
C PRO A 78 4.45 -8.15 -11.16
N LEU A 79 4.40 -9.16 -10.30
CA LEU A 79 5.61 -9.80 -9.79
C LEU A 79 6.01 -10.95 -10.73
N PRO A 80 7.21 -10.91 -11.33
CA PRO A 80 7.64 -11.98 -12.25
C PRO A 80 7.74 -13.37 -11.60
N TRP A 81 8.09 -13.40 -10.30
CA TRP A 81 8.24 -14.65 -9.56
C TRP A 81 6.93 -15.14 -8.93
N LEU A 82 5.87 -14.36 -9.02
CA LEU A 82 4.57 -14.70 -8.46
C LEU A 82 3.48 -14.17 -9.40
N PRO A 83 3.22 -14.89 -10.53
CA PRO A 83 2.46 -14.33 -11.67
C PRO A 83 1.04 -13.91 -11.35
N ASN A 84 0.41 -14.45 -10.29
CA ASN A 84 -0.95 -14.09 -9.91
C ASN A 84 -1.01 -12.93 -8.91
N THR A 85 0.10 -12.24 -8.68
CA THR A 85 0.18 -11.18 -7.67
C THR A 85 0.75 -9.89 -8.28
N ALA A 86 0.14 -8.76 -7.95
CA ALA A 86 0.62 -7.44 -8.33
C ALA A 86 0.94 -6.63 -7.08
N ARG A 87 2.00 -5.85 -7.13
CA ARG A 87 2.45 -4.97 -6.06
C ARG A 87 2.08 -3.52 -6.36
N PHE A 88 1.66 -2.80 -5.35
CA PHE A 88 1.50 -1.35 -5.38
C PHE A 88 2.33 -0.73 -4.28
N ALA A 89 3.00 0.39 -4.58
CA ALA A 89 3.59 1.20 -3.52
C ALA A 89 2.48 1.90 -2.75
N ALA A 90 2.66 2.03 -1.44
CA ALA A 90 1.63 2.60 -0.57
C ALA A 90 2.19 3.71 0.32
N ASP A 91 1.33 4.68 0.61
CA ASP A 91 1.58 5.72 1.60
C ASP A 91 0.76 5.43 2.85
N LEU A 92 1.27 5.85 4.00
CA LEU A 92 0.63 5.57 5.29
C LEU A 92 -0.26 6.74 5.72
N PHE A 93 -1.44 6.38 6.23
CA PHE A 93 -2.45 7.32 6.72
C PHE A 93 -2.94 6.89 8.10
N VAL A 94 -3.29 7.87 8.93
CA VAL A 94 -3.94 7.65 10.22
C VAL A 94 -5.09 8.64 10.32
N ASP A 95 -6.28 8.14 10.68
CA ASP A 95 -7.49 8.97 10.83
C ASP A 95 -7.80 9.82 9.58
N GLY A 96 -7.57 9.26 8.40
CA GLY A 96 -7.86 9.92 7.11
C GLY A 96 -6.81 10.93 6.67
N GLU A 97 -5.75 11.12 7.43
CA GLU A 97 -4.69 12.07 7.12
C GLU A 97 -3.37 11.39 6.86
N SER A 98 -2.57 11.97 5.95
CA SER A 98 -1.22 11.52 5.66
C SER A 98 -0.38 11.49 6.93
N TYR A 99 0.23 10.35 7.22
CA TYR A 99 1.01 10.18 8.44
C TYR A 99 2.37 10.86 8.30
N PRO A 100 2.75 11.79 9.22
CA PRO A 100 3.96 12.61 9.04
C PRO A 100 5.27 11.82 9.10
N PHE A 101 5.29 10.62 9.66
CA PHE A 101 6.50 9.79 9.73
C PHE A 101 6.52 8.69 8.67
N CYS A 102 5.65 8.74 7.67
CA CYS A 102 5.70 7.82 6.54
C CYS A 102 6.93 8.11 5.68
N PRO A 103 7.86 7.14 5.49
CA PRO A 103 9.08 7.38 4.72
C PRO A 103 8.80 7.80 3.27
N ARG A 104 7.85 7.15 2.58
CA ARG A 104 7.52 7.49 1.20
C ARG A 104 6.92 8.89 1.08
N THR A 105 6.04 9.26 1.99
CA THR A 105 5.45 10.60 2.03
C THR A 105 6.52 11.66 2.21
N ASN A 106 7.47 11.42 3.11
CA ASN A 106 8.58 12.34 3.33
C ASN A 106 9.51 12.44 2.12
N LEU A 107 9.79 11.33 1.45
CA LEU A 107 10.58 11.35 0.23
C LEU A 107 9.90 12.21 -0.85
N LYS A 108 8.61 12.04 -1.07
CA LYS A 108 7.86 12.84 -2.04
C LYS A 108 7.87 14.33 -1.71
N ARG A 109 7.89 14.66 -0.41
CA ARG A 109 7.89 16.05 0.04
C ARG A 109 9.19 16.77 -0.30
N VAL A 110 10.32 16.08 -0.35
CA VAL A 110 11.64 16.68 -0.60
C VAL A 110 12.09 16.56 -2.05
N LEU A 111 11.32 15.91 -2.89
CA LEU A 111 11.65 15.78 -4.33
C LEU A 111 11.17 17.01 -5.17
#